data_e284c6b277e81669d31cdd427319303e
#
_entry.id   e284c6b277e81669d31cdd427319303e
#
_cell.length_a   1.000
_cell.length_b   1.000
_cell.length_c   1.000
_cell.angle_alpha   90.00
_cell.angle_beta   90.00
_cell.angle_gamma   90.00
#
_symmetry.space_group_name_H-M   'P 1'
#
loop_
_entity.id
_entity.type
_entity.pdbx_description
1 polymer ?
#
loop_
_entity_poly.entity_id
_entity_poly.type
_entity_poly.pdbx_seq_one_letter_code
_entity_poly.pdbx_strand_id
1 'polypeptide(L)'
;SGGTSNAAPTSLALAFGGESPSLTVNNEEWNGSSWTEKSNMNTAKGDFGFNGISTSALAFAGSTPASPPYQQAICEFWNGTTWTELADLGTGIANGIAPAGGAVFGLASGGLTSPTAANTGTEEWTAALANKTITAS
;
A
#
# COMPACT_ATOMS: atom_id res chain seq x y z
N SER A 1 11.51 0.53 -1.25
CA SER A 1 11.04 -0.70 -0.60
C SER A 1 9.69 -1.11 -1.17
N GLY A 2 9.47 -2.40 -1.26
CA GLY A 2 8.22 -3.00 -1.70
C GLY A 2 7.33 -3.39 -0.52
N GLY A 3 6.09 -3.75 -0.82
CA GLY A 3 5.16 -4.31 0.15
C GLY A 3 5.30 -5.82 0.27
N THR A 4 5.20 -6.33 1.49
CA THR A 4 5.05 -7.76 1.77
C THR A 4 3.90 -7.97 2.72
N SER A 5 3.18 -9.07 2.58
CA SER A 5 2.10 -9.39 3.52
C SER A 5 2.69 -9.66 4.91
N ASN A 6 2.29 -8.90 5.89
CA ASN A 6 2.86 -8.96 7.24
C ASN A 6 2.08 -9.83 8.23
N ALA A 7 0.94 -10.36 7.83
CA ALA A 7 0.10 -11.22 8.66
C ALA A 7 -0.06 -12.63 8.10
N ALA A 8 0.69 -12.96 7.05
CA ALA A 8 0.61 -14.27 6.42
C ALA A 8 1.35 -15.34 7.22
N PRO A 9 0.84 -16.58 7.26
CA PRO A 9 1.64 -17.73 7.64
C PRO A 9 2.90 -17.82 6.76
N THR A 10 3.96 -18.43 7.27
CA THR A 10 5.22 -18.59 6.51
C THR A 10 5.08 -19.35 5.18
N SER A 11 3.92 -19.96 4.96
CA SER A 11 3.57 -20.68 3.74
C SER A 11 2.82 -19.83 2.71
N LEU A 12 2.40 -18.61 3.05
CA LEU A 12 1.59 -17.76 2.17
C LEU A 12 2.01 -16.30 2.37
N ALA A 13 2.81 -15.78 1.47
CA ALA A 13 3.22 -14.38 1.48
C ALA A 13 3.00 -13.74 0.11
N LEU A 14 2.83 -12.42 0.10
CA LEU A 14 2.73 -11.63 -1.11
C LEU A 14 3.84 -10.58 -1.09
N ALA A 15 4.56 -10.43 -2.18
CA ALA A 15 5.55 -9.39 -2.40
C ALA A 15 5.14 -8.56 -3.62
N PHE A 16 5.06 -7.25 -3.46
CA PHE A 16 4.57 -6.40 -4.54
C PHE A 16 5.17 -5.00 -4.51
N GLY A 17 5.26 -4.40 -5.69
CA GLY A 17 5.76 -3.05 -5.88
C GLY A 17 7.19 -2.84 -5.38
N GLY A 18 7.54 -1.61 -5.11
CA GLY A 18 8.86 -1.22 -4.61
C GLY A 18 9.80 -0.71 -5.70
N GLU A 19 11.08 -0.61 -5.37
CA GLU A 19 12.10 -0.03 -6.24
C GLU A 19 13.38 -0.89 -6.27
N SER A 20 13.82 -1.26 -7.49
CA SER A 20 15.12 -1.89 -7.74
C SER A 20 15.39 -2.08 -9.24
N PRO A 21 16.24 -1.29 -9.89
CA PRO A 21 16.70 0.08 -9.64
C PRO A 21 15.63 1.14 -9.90
N SER A 22 14.51 0.77 -10.48
CA SER A 22 13.35 1.63 -10.75
C SER A 22 12.10 1.07 -10.07
N LEU A 23 11.07 1.90 -9.96
CA LEU A 23 9.79 1.46 -9.42
C LEU A 23 9.20 0.33 -10.27
N THR A 24 8.60 -0.64 -9.61
CA THR A 24 7.98 -1.80 -10.25
C THR A 24 6.52 -1.96 -9.82
N VAL A 25 5.75 -2.62 -10.65
CA VAL A 25 4.38 -3.06 -10.39
C VAL A 25 4.29 -4.55 -10.09
N ASN A 26 5.41 -5.27 -10.16
CA ASN A 26 5.44 -6.73 -10.04
C ASN A 26 4.78 -7.18 -8.74
N ASN A 27 4.12 -8.32 -8.82
CA ASN A 27 3.44 -8.95 -7.71
C ASN A 27 3.71 -10.45 -7.75
N GLU A 28 4.22 -11.00 -6.66
CA GLU A 28 4.58 -12.40 -6.52
C GLU A 28 4.00 -12.99 -5.24
N GLU A 29 3.53 -14.22 -5.33
CA GLU A 29 3.01 -14.99 -4.21
C GLU A 29 3.95 -16.15 -3.86
N TRP A 30 4.27 -16.28 -2.57
CA TRP A 30 4.98 -17.41 -2.00
C TRP A 30 4.00 -18.48 -1.54
N ASN A 31 4.19 -19.71 -2.01
CA ASN A 31 3.32 -20.86 -1.67
C ASN A 31 3.91 -21.81 -0.62
N GLY A 32 5.01 -21.41 0.04
CA GLY A 32 5.77 -22.24 0.97
C GLY A 32 6.99 -22.92 0.36
N SER A 33 7.13 -22.92 -0.98
CA SER A 33 8.24 -23.57 -1.70
C SER A 33 8.82 -22.69 -2.81
N SER A 34 8.00 -21.93 -3.50
CA SER A 34 8.41 -21.10 -4.64
C SER A 34 7.60 -19.82 -4.73
N TRP A 35 8.19 -18.81 -5.36
CA TRP A 35 7.51 -17.59 -5.77
C TRP A 35 6.84 -17.80 -7.11
N THR A 36 5.63 -17.32 -7.26
CA THR A 36 4.84 -17.35 -8.49
C THR A 36 4.35 -15.95 -8.81
N GLU A 37 4.62 -15.51 -10.05
CA GLU A 37 4.16 -14.22 -10.54
C GLU A 37 2.63 -14.18 -10.61
N LYS A 38 2.05 -13.07 -10.19
CA LYS A 38 0.62 -12.77 -10.17
C LYS A 38 0.33 -11.50 -10.97
N SER A 39 -0.94 -11.13 -11.07
CA SER A 39 -1.34 -9.88 -11.72
C SER A 39 -0.68 -8.68 -11.05
N ASN A 40 -0.05 -7.84 -11.83
CA ASN A 40 0.68 -6.67 -11.38
C ASN A 40 -0.24 -5.60 -10.77
N MET A 41 0.33 -4.75 -9.92
CA MET A 41 -0.30 -3.51 -9.46
C MET A 41 -0.60 -2.60 -10.66
N ASN A 42 -1.58 -1.70 -10.50
CA ASN A 42 -1.89 -0.71 -11.54
C ASN A 42 -0.87 0.43 -11.57
N THR A 43 -0.31 0.79 -10.42
CA THR A 43 0.61 1.93 -10.29
C THR A 43 1.94 1.51 -9.67
N ALA A 44 3.03 1.80 -10.39
CA ALA A 44 4.38 1.62 -9.87
C ALA A 44 4.66 2.70 -8.81
N LYS A 45 4.89 2.28 -7.57
CA LYS A 45 5.14 3.19 -6.45
C LYS A 45 6.11 2.58 -5.43
N GLY A 46 6.85 3.45 -4.77
CA GLY A 46 7.74 3.08 -3.67
C GLY A 46 7.28 3.71 -2.36
N ASP A 47 7.90 3.31 -1.26
CA ASP A 47 7.70 3.89 0.08
C ASP A 47 6.23 4.03 0.51
N PHE A 48 5.40 3.10 0.10
CA PHE A 48 3.98 3.04 0.37
C PHE A 48 3.65 2.23 1.64
N GLY A 49 2.48 2.46 2.20
CA GLY A 49 1.91 1.64 3.27
C GLY A 49 1.18 0.42 2.70
N PHE A 50 1.16 -0.67 3.45
CA PHE A 50 0.46 -1.89 3.02
C PHE A 50 0.01 -2.73 4.21
N ASN A 51 -1.12 -3.40 4.03
CA ASN A 51 -1.70 -4.34 4.99
C ASN A 51 -2.24 -5.57 4.26
N GLY A 52 -2.33 -6.69 4.95
CA GLY A 52 -3.08 -7.83 4.45
C GLY A 52 -2.28 -9.12 4.35
N ILE A 53 -2.84 -10.07 3.61
CA ILE A 53 -2.33 -11.42 3.35
C ILE A 53 -2.35 -11.70 1.85
N SER A 54 -1.82 -12.86 1.42
CA SER A 54 -1.74 -13.22 0.00
C SER A 54 -3.07 -13.27 -0.76
N THR A 55 -4.18 -13.46 -0.05
CA THR A 55 -5.53 -13.50 -0.65
C THR A 55 -6.28 -12.18 -0.56
N SER A 56 -5.78 -11.22 0.21
CA SER A 56 -6.44 -9.92 0.41
C SER A 56 -5.43 -8.93 0.96
N ALA A 57 -5.04 -7.93 0.18
CA ALA A 57 -4.06 -6.93 0.59
C ALA A 57 -4.47 -5.52 0.14
N LEU A 58 -3.99 -4.53 0.86
CA LEU A 58 -4.18 -3.12 0.57
C LEU A 58 -2.82 -2.45 0.46
N ALA A 59 -2.60 -1.73 -0.64
CA ALA A 59 -1.46 -0.85 -0.84
C ALA A 59 -1.95 0.58 -0.94
N PHE A 60 -1.42 1.49 -0.14
CA PHE A 60 -1.90 2.86 -0.08
C PHE A 60 -0.78 3.88 0.00
N ALA A 61 -1.02 5.05 -0.56
CA ALA A 61 -0.06 6.15 -0.59
C ALA A 61 1.23 5.79 -1.35
N GLY A 62 2.35 6.35 -0.96
CA GLY A 62 3.67 6.11 -1.52
C GLY A 62 4.17 7.24 -2.40
N SER A 63 5.30 7.00 -3.03
CA SER A 63 5.94 7.98 -3.92
C SER A 63 6.06 7.47 -5.35
N THR A 64 5.94 8.39 -6.30
CA THR A 64 6.25 8.15 -7.72
C THR A 64 7.24 9.21 -8.20
N PRO A 65 8.18 8.89 -9.09
CA PRO A 65 9.15 9.86 -9.60
C PRO A 65 8.60 10.73 -10.74
N ALA A 66 7.37 10.49 -11.17
CA ALA A 66 6.88 11.03 -12.45
C ALA A 66 6.74 12.55 -12.46
N SER A 67 6.29 13.18 -11.37
CA SER A 67 6.22 14.64 -11.22
C SER A 67 5.76 15.02 -9.81
N PRO A 68 6.08 16.23 -9.33
CA PRO A 68 5.51 16.74 -8.07
C PRO A 68 3.98 16.87 -8.14
N PRO A 69 3.26 16.60 -7.03
CA PRO A 69 3.81 16.10 -5.78
C PRO A 69 4.20 14.62 -5.89
N TYR A 70 5.41 14.28 -5.45
CA TYR A 70 5.91 12.90 -5.49
C TYR A 70 5.16 11.98 -4.54
N GLN A 71 4.57 12.53 -3.48
CA GLN A 71 3.72 11.81 -2.54
C GLN A 71 2.35 11.60 -3.15
N GLN A 72 1.90 10.35 -3.17
CA GLN A 72 0.64 9.95 -3.76
C GLN A 72 -0.38 9.57 -2.69
N ALA A 73 -1.65 9.71 -3.02
CA ALA A 73 -2.76 9.27 -2.19
C ALA A 73 -3.38 7.94 -2.66
N ILE A 74 -2.88 7.39 -3.76
CA ILE A 74 -3.46 6.25 -4.48
C ILE A 74 -3.56 5.02 -3.59
N CYS A 75 -4.76 4.43 -3.55
CA CYS A 75 -5.03 3.18 -2.87
C CYS A 75 -5.36 2.07 -3.87
N GLU A 76 -4.77 0.90 -3.69
CA GLU A 76 -5.06 -0.29 -4.48
C GLU A 76 -5.35 -1.49 -3.59
N PHE A 77 -6.36 -2.26 -3.94
CA PHE A 77 -6.80 -3.45 -3.22
C PHE A 77 -6.53 -4.71 -4.06
N TRP A 78 -5.90 -5.69 -3.44
CA TRP A 78 -5.68 -7.03 -3.96
C TRP A 78 -6.76 -7.98 -3.43
N ASN A 79 -7.48 -8.66 -4.32
CA ASN A 79 -8.55 -9.60 -3.96
C ASN A 79 -8.13 -11.08 -4.03
N GLY A 80 -6.83 -11.34 -4.15
CA GLY A 80 -6.28 -12.69 -4.38
C GLY A 80 -6.05 -13.02 -5.85
N THR A 81 -6.51 -12.18 -6.78
CA THR A 81 -6.40 -12.43 -8.24
C THR A 81 -5.96 -11.19 -9.01
N THR A 82 -6.52 -10.03 -8.68
CA THR A 82 -6.25 -8.76 -9.37
C THR A 82 -6.17 -7.60 -8.40
N TRP A 83 -5.44 -6.56 -8.79
CA TRP A 83 -5.43 -5.26 -8.12
C TRP A 83 -6.54 -4.38 -8.69
N THR A 84 -7.23 -3.68 -7.82
CA THR A 84 -8.26 -2.70 -8.16
C THR A 84 -7.96 -1.39 -7.46
N GLU A 85 -7.95 -0.30 -8.21
CA GLU A 85 -7.82 1.04 -7.66
C GLU A 85 -9.08 1.39 -6.86
N LEU A 86 -8.88 2.00 -5.71
CA LEU A 86 -9.92 2.40 -4.78
C LEU A 86 -9.92 3.92 -4.62
N ALA A 87 -10.84 4.44 -3.80
CA ALA A 87 -10.82 5.83 -3.43
C ALA A 87 -9.47 6.19 -2.76
N ASP A 88 -8.90 7.30 -3.17
CA ASP A 88 -7.64 7.81 -2.64
C ASP A 88 -7.76 8.23 -1.17
N LEU A 89 -6.62 8.25 -0.49
CA LEU A 89 -6.51 8.97 0.78
C LEU A 89 -6.82 10.47 0.58
N GLY A 90 -7.23 11.15 1.62
CA GLY A 90 -7.43 12.60 1.59
C GLY A 90 -6.12 13.37 1.43
N THR A 91 -4.99 12.75 1.77
CA THR A 91 -3.66 13.38 1.71
C THR A 91 -2.64 12.42 1.10
N GLY A 92 -1.89 12.90 0.12
CA GLY A 92 -0.75 12.17 -0.42
C GLY A 92 0.39 12.09 0.60
N ILE A 93 0.81 10.90 0.94
CA ILE A 93 1.88 10.64 1.92
C ILE A 93 2.83 9.56 1.40
N ALA A 94 4.09 9.64 1.81
CA ALA A 94 5.10 8.63 1.54
C ALA A 94 6.10 8.56 2.69
N ASN A 95 6.96 7.55 2.70
CA ASN A 95 8.03 7.36 3.68
C ASN A 95 7.54 7.31 5.14
N GLY A 96 7.82 6.25 5.82
CA GLY A 96 7.52 6.12 7.25
C GLY A 96 6.03 6.01 7.58
N ILE A 97 5.21 5.59 6.64
CA ILE A 97 3.79 5.31 6.88
C ILE A 97 3.69 4.14 7.84
N ALA A 98 2.91 4.31 8.90
CA ALA A 98 2.62 3.25 9.87
C ALA A 98 1.27 2.61 9.52
N PRO A 99 1.27 1.45 8.88
CA PRO A 99 0.05 0.73 8.59
C PRO A 99 -0.40 -0.06 9.81
N ALA A 100 -1.71 -0.14 10.01
CA ALA A 100 -2.31 -1.02 11.02
C ALA A 100 -3.62 -1.61 10.50
N GLY A 101 -4.03 -2.74 11.07
CA GLY A 101 -5.24 -3.45 10.64
C GLY A 101 -4.98 -4.46 9.53
N GLY A 102 -6.00 -4.72 8.73
CA GLY A 102 -5.95 -5.65 7.59
C GLY A 102 -6.39 -4.98 6.30
N ALA A 103 -6.55 -5.78 5.25
CA ALA A 103 -6.99 -5.26 3.94
C ALA A 103 -8.44 -4.78 3.91
N VAL A 104 -9.24 -5.18 4.89
CA VAL A 104 -10.67 -4.83 4.99
C VAL A 104 -10.90 -3.63 5.90
N PHE A 105 -10.06 -3.48 6.92
CA PHE A 105 -10.04 -2.35 7.84
C PHE A 105 -8.58 -1.95 8.05
N GLY A 106 -8.18 -0.84 7.49
CA GLY A 106 -6.80 -0.37 7.55
C GLY A 106 -6.71 1.05 8.08
N LEU A 107 -5.61 1.33 8.76
CA LEU A 107 -5.23 2.68 9.16
C LEU A 107 -3.96 3.08 8.43
N ALA A 108 -3.93 4.31 7.95
CA ALA A 108 -2.74 4.97 7.44
C ALA A 108 -2.42 6.15 8.35
N SER A 109 -1.26 6.13 8.98
CA SER A 109 -0.81 7.22 9.85
C SER A 109 0.66 7.53 9.64
N GLY A 110 1.06 8.76 9.96
CA GLY A 110 2.44 9.19 9.78
C GLY A 110 2.82 9.41 8.31
N GLY A 111 4.10 9.24 8.00
CA GLY A 111 4.64 9.53 6.68
C GLY A 111 4.95 11.01 6.48
N LEU A 112 5.33 11.36 5.25
CA LEU A 112 5.67 12.71 4.83
C LEU A 112 4.72 13.18 3.74
N THR A 113 4.21 14.39 3.85
CA THR A 113 3.41 15.08 2.82
C THR A 113 4.27 15.86 1.83
N SER A 114 5.54 16.07 2.18
CA SER A 114 6.58 16.66 1.35
C SER A 114 7.94 16.16 1.87
N PRO A 115 9.06 16.41 1.21
CA PRO A 115 10.38 15.96 1.68
C PRO A 115 10.74 16.37 3.12
N THR A 116 10.09 17.39 3.66
CA THR A 116 10.41 17.95 4.99
C THR A 116 9.20 18.09 5.91
N ALA A 117 7.99 17.81 5.45
CA ALA A 117 6.77 18.00 6.23
C ALA A 117 6.18 16.65 6.67
N ALA A 118 6.16 16.42 7.97
CA ALA A 118 5.51 15.24 8.54
C ALA A 118 4.00 15.32 8.43
N ASN A 119 3.37 14.19 8.11
CA ASN A 119 1.93 14.02 8.23
C ASN A 119 1.57 13.79 9.70
N THR A 120 0.63 14.56 10.20
CA THR A 120 0.08 14.40 11.56
C THR A 120 -1.32 13.78 11.56
N GLY A 121 -1.87 13.55 10.37
CA GLY A 121 -3.19 12.94 10.19
C GLY A 121 -3.15 11.42 10.29
N THR A 122 -4.31 10.86 10.56
CA THR A 122 -4.58 9.41 10.45
C THR A 122 -5.83 9.24 9.62
N GLU A 123 -5.79 8.34 8.65
CA GLU A 123 -6.93 7.99 7.82
C GLU A 123 -7.29 6.52 8.01
N GLU A 124 -8.58 6.25 8.15
CA GLU A 124 -9.14 4.90 8.20
C GLU A 124 -9.65 4.52 6.82
N TRP A 125 -9.31 3.32 6.41
CA TRP A 125 -9.85 2.69 5.24
C TRP A 125 -10.73 1.51 5.62
N THR A 126 -11.94 1.42 5.04
CA THR A 126 -12.85 0.31 5.25
C THR A 126 -13.31 -0.25 3.90
N ALA A 127 -13.46 -1.57 3.80
CA ALA A 127 -13.83 -2.26 2.56
C ALA A 127 -15.21 -1.88 1.99
N ALA A 128 -15.99 -1.11 2.71
CA ALA A 128 -17.24 -0.52 2.21
C ALA A 128 -17.03 0.61 1.19
N LEU A 129 -15.80 0.78 0.69
CA LEU A 129 -15.45 1.63 -0.46
C LEU A 129 -15.44 3.14 -0.20
N ALA A 130 -15.27 3.57 1.02
CA ALA A 130 -15.10 4.99 1.32
C ALA A 130 -13.96 5.20 2.33
N ASN A 131 -13.03 6.07 2.00
CA ASN A 131 -12.08 6.57 2.98
C ASN A 131 -12.82 7.40 4.02
N LYS A 132 -12.54 7.16 5.27
CA LYS A 132 -13.04 7.97 6.37
C LYS A 132 -11.86 8.63 7.06
N THR A 133 -11.78 9.94 6.94
CA THR A 133 -10.79 10.72 7.67
C THR A 133 -11.18 10.78 9.14
N ILE A 134 -10.30 10.30 10.00
CA ILE A 134 -10.43 10.51 11.44
C ILE A 134 -9.70 11.80 11.77
N THR A 135 -10.46 12.84 12.07
CA THR A 135 -9.87 14.07 12.58
C THR A 135 -9.49 13.82 14.04
N ALA A 136 -8.19 13.83 14.34
CA ALA A 136 -7.74 13.82 15.72
C ALA A 136 -8.16 15.14 16.38
N SER A 137 -8.90 15.01 17.43
CA SER A 137 -9.30 16.15 18.28
C SER A 137 -8.21 16.45 19.32
#